data_72a483e79d17e29d6d31862dbf074e9a
#
_entry.id   72a483e79d17e29d6d31862dbf074e9a
#
_cell.length_a   1.000
_cell.length_b   1.000
_cell.length_c   1.000
_cell.angle_alpha   90.00
_cell.angle_beta   90.00
_cell.angle_gamma   90.00
#
_symmetry.space_group_name_H-M   'P 1'
#
loop_
_entity.id
_entity.type
_entity.pdbx_description
1 polymer ?
#
loop_
_entity_poly.entity_id
_entity_poly.type
_entity_poly.pdbx_seq_one_letter_code
_entity_poly.pdbx_strand_id
1 'polypeptide(L)'
;MQSLSIGQKIGVKLIRGVSAAVFGALALRKRHILVVKQEFRYGAHRDERLDCLSPDDLSLKPDEAVVYIHGGGWISCNKRFYPADLQFLCGAGYPVFNLEYPLAPEHPAPYLLQSILRAVAWIKQQRPEIRRVHMMGDSAGANLAAMYGVLYCNPELLAYLGGEFSIVDLLPPATIISLYGLLDRETLLGDDPEQLKGVVKLFLQGYGGPDALQPGPIAPEKAITPMDLDWKNHPPCFLGVGDIDFLFDSSDRYVRELGCRGIPVTHKIYPHAPHGFFNMQHAQTPVLKQDVLEFLASAS
;
A
#
# COMPACT_ATOMS: atom_id res chain seq x y z
N MET A 1 -5.20 22.45 10.06
CA MET A 1 -4.51 21.24 10.58
C MET A 1 -3.65 21.64 11.77
N GLN A 2 -3.79 20.96 12.91
CA GLN A 2 -2.85 21.17 14.02
C GLN A 2 -1.49 20.64 13.60
N SER A 3 -0.49 21.49 13.58
CA SER A 3 0.87 21.10 13.22
C SER A 3 1.45 20.18 14.31
N LEU A 4 2.19 19.15 13.87
CA LEU A 4 2.94 18.31 14.82
C LEU A 4 3.81 19.17 15.74
N SER A 5 3.93 18.75 16.99
CA SER A 5 4.84 19.36 17.97
C SER A 5 6.31 19.23 17.52
N ILE A 6 7.19 20.05 18.08
CA ILE A 6 8.63 19.99 17.80
C ILE A 6 9.17 18.58 18.06
N GLY A 7 8.80 17.96 19.17
CA GLY A 7 9.21 16.57 19.49
C GLY A 7 8.74 15.55 18.47
N GLN A 8 7.51 15.66 17.98
CA GLN A 8 6.98 14.79 16.93
C GLN A 8 7.71 14.99 15.60
N LYS A 9 8.02 16.22 15.22
CA LYS A 9 8.83 16.52 14.02
C LYS A 9 10.24 15.91 14.10
N ILE A 10 10.85 15.95 15.28
CA ILE A 10 12.14 15.27 15.52
C ILE A 10 11.95 13.76 15.39
N GLY A 11 10.90 13.19 15.98
CA GLY A 11 10.56 11.76 15.86
C GLY A 11 10.42 11.31 14.40
N VAL A 12 9.71 12.06 13.57
CA VAL A 12 9.59 11.77 12.12
C VAL A 12 10.97 11.75 11.43
N LYS A 13 11.83 12.73 11.71
CA LYS A 13 13.19 12.77 11.14
C LYS A 13 14.04 11.56 11.55
N LEU A 14 13.95 11.17 12.81
CA LEU A 14 14.66 9.98 13.32
C LEU A 14 14.15 8.71 12.64
N ILE A 15 12.84 8.51 12.54
CA ILE A 15 12.26 7.36 11.85
C ILE A 15 12.72 7.31 10.41
N ARG A 16 12.68 8.42 9.68
CA ARG A 16 13.17 8.50 8.29
C ARG A 16 14.64 8.13 8.18
N GLY A 17 15.47 8.62 9.08
CA GLY A 17 16.90 8.29 9.11
C GLY A 17 17.16 6.81 9.38
N VAL A 18 16.51 6.24 10.38
CA VAL A 18 16.61 4.81 10.73
C VAL A 18 16.08 3.94 9.58
N SER A 19 14.91 4.26 9.04
CA SER A 19 14.34 3.53 7.91
C SER A 19 15.27 3.55 6.69
N ALA A 20 15.82 4.72 6.35
CA ALA A 20 16.77 4.85 5.24
C ALA A 20 18.04 4.01 5.45
N ALA A 21 18.58 3.99 6.66
CA ALA A 21 19.76 3.20 6.98
C ALA A 21 19.48 1.69 6.92
N VAL A 22 18.40 1.23 7.57
CA VAL A 22 18.04 -0.20 7.65
C VAL A 22 17.65 -0.74 6.28
N PHE A 23 16.66 -0.13 5.63
CA PHE A 23 16.17 -0.61 4.32
C PHE A 23 17.19 -0.37 3.21
N GLY A 24 18.00 0.71 3.29
CA GLY A 24 19.11 0.92 2.37
C GLY A 24 20.16 -0.19 2.49
N ALA A 25 20.53 -0.60 3.70
CA ALA A 25 21.46 -1.71 3.91
C ALA A 25 20.89 -3.05 3.41
N LEU A 26 19.60 -3.31 3.67
CA LEU A 26 18.91 -4.50 3.15
C LEU A 26 18.86 -4.52 1.62
N ALA A 27 18.53 -3.39 0.99
CA ALA A 27 18.51 -3.27 -0.47
C ALA A 27 19.90 -3.50 -1.10
N LEU A 28 20.96 -3.00 -0.47
CA LEU A 28 22.35 -3.23 -0.94
C LEU A 28 22.77 -4.72 -0.90
N ARG A 29 22.21 -5.51 0.00
CA ARG A 29 22.48 -6.96 0.07
C ARG A 29 21.79 -7.75 -1.04
N LYS A 30 20.74 -7.21 -1.66
CA LYS A 30 19.92 -7.84 -2.72
C LYS A 30 20.39 -7.41 -4.12
N ARG A 31 21.65 -7.64 -4.48
CA ARG A 31 22.36 -6.99 -5.60
C ARG A 31 21.97 -7.39 -7.03
N HIS A 32 21.12 -8.37 -7.25
CA HIS A 32 20.80 -8.83 -8.61
C HIS A 32 19.40 -8.40 -9.02
N ILE A 33 19.31 -7.24 -9.65
CA ILE A 33 18.09 -6.80 -10.33
C ILE A 33 18.23 -7.20 -11.80
N LEU A 34 17.48 -8.22 -12.20
CA LEU A 34 17.45 -8.76 -13.57
C LEU A 34 16.26 -8.20 -14.36
N VAL A 35 15.97 -6.91 -14.20
CA VAL A 35 14.82 -6.26 -14.86
C VAL A 35 15.22 -4.90 -15.38
N VAL A 36 14.65 -4.52 -16.52
CA VAL A 36 14.78 -3.17 -17.05
C VAL A 36 14.05 -2.20 -16.12
N LYS A 37 14.72 -1.12 -15.77
CA LYS A 37 14.18 -0.08 -14.90
C LYS A 37 14.18 1.27 -15.59
N GLN A 38 13.00 1.90 -15.67
CA GLN A 38 12.84 3.27 -16.15
C GLN A 38 12.09 4.10 -15.11
N GLU A 39 12.57 5.32 -14.82
CA GLU A 39 11.89 6.23 -13.89
C GLU A 39 11.07 7.26 -14.66
N PHE A 40 9.84 7.52 -14.19
CA PHE A 40 8.93 8.51 -14.73
C PHE A 40 8.37 9.42 -13.63
N ARG A 41 7.93 10.62 -14.02
CA ARG A 41 7.14 11.51 -13.18
C ARG A 41 5.67 11.40 -13.57
N TYR A 42 4.80 11.17 -12.59
CA TYR A 42 3.36 11.09 -12.82
C TYR A 42 2.59 12.31 -12.29
N GLY A 43 3.26 13.23 -11.60
CA GLY A 43 2.63 14.42 -11.05
C GLY A 43 3.62 15.59 -10.87
N ALA A 44 3.12 16.69 -10.32
CA ALA A 44 3.89 17.93 -10.17
C ALA A 44 4.85 17.88 -8.96
N HIS A 45 4.51 17.15 -7.89
CA HIS A 45 5.37 17.05 -6.73
C HIS A 45 6.65 16.26 -7.05
N ARG A 46 7.77 16.63 -6.44
CA ARG A 46 9.08 16.00 -6.70
C ARG A 46 9.09 14.49 -6.43
N ASP A 47 8.28 14.02 -5.48
CA ASP A 47 8.17 12.63 -5.07
C ASP A 47 7.01 11.91 -5.77
N GLU A 48 6.28 12.57 -6.68
CA GLU A 48 5.32 11.93 -7.58
C GLU A 48 6.05 11.30 -8.76
N ARG A 49 6.74 10.19 -8.48
CA ARG A 49 7.55 9.41 -9.41
C ARG A 49 7.26 7.93 -9.28
N LEU A 50 7.53 7.21 -10.34
CA LEU A 50 7.45 5.76 -10.33
C LEU A 50 8.62 5.16 -11.11
N ASP A 51 9.01 3.93 -10.73
CA ASP A 51 9.84 3.08 -11.56
C ASP A 51 8.94 2.11 -12.33
N CYS A 52 9.09 2.03 -13.63
CA CYS A 52 8.57 0.92 -14.41
C CYS A 52 9.65 -0.16 -14.43
N LEU A 53 9.36 -1.30 -13.82
CA LEU A 53 10.18 -2.50 -13.84
C LEU A 53 9.55 -3.44 -14.87
N SER A 54 10.30 -3.82 -15.88
CA SER A 54 9.81 -4.69 -16.94
C SER A 54 10.63 -5.96 -17.00
N PRO A 55 10.03 -7.11 -17.36
CA PRO A 55 10.79 -8.29 -17.70
C PRO A 55 11.67 -8.00 -18.92
N ASP A 56 12.83 -8.64 -19.01
CA ASP A 56 13.73 -8.55 -20.17
C ASP A 56 13.08 -9.05 -21.45
N ASP A 57 12.12 -9.98 -21.32
CA ASP A 57 11.32 -10.52 -22.42
C ASP A 57 9.92 -9.90 -22.40
N LEU A 58 9.59 -9.15 -23.46
CA LEU A 58 8.32 -8.44 -23.62
C LEU A 58 7.10 -9.35 -23.87
N SER A 59 7.24 -10.68 -23.75
CA SER A 59 6.25 -11.64 -24.24
C SER A 59 5.06 -11.90 -23.31
N LEU A 60 4.91 -11.24 -22.13
CA LEU A 60 4.29 -12.03 -21.09
C LEU A 60 2.89 -11.63 -20.61
N LYS A 61 2.56 -10.38 -20.34
CA LYS A 61 1.19 -9.93 -19.97
C LYS A 61 0.99 -8.47 -20.35
N PRO A 62 0.72 -8.17 -21.61
CA PRO A 62 0.73 -6.79 -22.09
C PRO A 62 -0.45 -5.95 -21.58
N ASP A 63 -1.53 -6.57 -21.11
CA ASP A 63 -2.77 -5.90 -20.70
C ASP A 63 -2.99 -5.83 -19.18
N GLU A 64 -2.10 -6.44 -18.39
CA GLU A 64 -2.11 -6.38 -16.92
C GLU A 64 -0.78 -5.86 -16.37
N ALA A 65 -0.85 -5.17 -15.24
CA ALA A 65 0.35 -4.72 -14.52
C ALA A 65 0.14 -4.78 -13.00
N VAL A 66 1.23 -4.85 -12.25
CA VAL A 66 1.20 -4.64 -10.81
C VAL A 66 1.57 -3.20 -10.50
N VAL A 67 0.75 -2.51 -9.70
CA VAL A 67 1.09 -1.22 -9.11
C VAL A 67 1.49 -1.47 -7.66
N TYR A 68 2.77 -1.27 -7.35
CA TYR A 68 3.30 -1.49 -6.02
C TYR A 68 3.46 -0.18 -5.26
N ILE A 69 2.95 -0.17 -4.02
CA ILE A 69 2.96 0.97 -3.10
C ILE A 69 3.74 0.56 -1.86
N HIS A 70 4.83 1.26 -1.57
CA HIS A 70 5.69 0.93 -0.44
C HIS A 70 5.09 1.29 0.92
N GLY A 71 5.49 0.55 1.96
CA GLY A 71 5.15 0.82 3.34
C GLY A 71 5.93 1.98 3.98
N GLY A 72 6.02 1.95 5.31
CA GLY A 72 6.77 2.95 6.09
C GLY A 72 5.90 3.88 6.92
N GLY A 73 4.68 3.45 7.31
CA GLY A 73 3.77 4.22 8.16
C GLY A 73 3.37 5.55 7.55
N TRP A 74 3.33 5.65 6.22
CA TRP A 74 3.07 6.86 5.42
C TRP A 74 4.07 8.01 5.60
N ILE A 75 4.98 7.93 6.57
CA ILE A 75 5.92 9.00 6.93
C ILE A 75 7.37 8.69 6.57
N SER A 76 7.68 7.50 6.12
CA SER A 76 9.04 7.03 5.84
C SER A 76 9.10 6.03 4.69
N CYS A 77 10.28 5.49 4.43
CA CYS A 77 10.62 4.61 3.31
C CYS A 77 10.66 5.29 1.94
N ASN A 78 10.97 4.52 0.91
CA ASN A 78 11.19 5.02 -0.44
C ASN A 78 11.14 3.85 -1.43
N LYS A 79 10.62 4.08 -2.64
CA LYS A 79 10.55 3.08 -3.72
C LYS A 79 11.87 2.38 -4.05
N ARG A 80 13.01 3.04 -3.77
CA ARG A 80 14.36 2.52 -4.09
C ARG A 80 14.74 1.26 -3.31
N PHE A 81 14.03 0.96 -2.22
CA PHE A 81 14.32 -0.20 -1.39
C PHE A 81 13.73 -1.51 -1.92
N TYR A 82 12.80 -1.46 -2.86
CA TYR A 82 11.94 -2.57 -3.24
C TYR A 82 12.25 -3.26 -4.58
N PRO A 83 12.98 -2.70 -5.56
CA PRO A 83 13.11 -3.31 -6.89
C PRO A 83 13.56 -4.77 -6.87
N ALA A 84 14.51 -5.13 -5.97
CA ALA A 84 14.98 -6.51 -5.84
C ALA A 84 13.91 -7.45 -5.25
N ASP A 85 13.01 -6.93 -4.41
CA ASP A 85 11.92 -7.71 -3.85
C ASP A 85 10.79 -7.92 -4.85
N LEU A 86 10.63 -7.00 -5.81
CA LEU A 86 9.56 -7.01 -6.81
C LEU A 86 9.91 -7.78 -8.09
N GLN A 87 11.17 -8.11 -8.32
CA GLN A 87 11.60 -8.79 -9.55
C GLN A 87 10.92 -10.15 -9.78
N PHE A 88 10.38 -10.81 -8.73
CA PHE A 88 9.64 -12.06 -8.88
C PHE A 88 8.35 -11.87 -9.69
N LEU A 89 7.71 -10.71 -9.60
CA LEU A 89 6.54 -10.34 -10.40
C LEU A 89 6.94 -10.15 -11.87
N CYS A 90 8.06 -9.46 -12.12
CA CYS A 90 8.60 -9.34 -13.47
C CYS A 90 8.97 -10.70 -14.07
N GLY A 91 9.55 -11.60 -13.27
CA GLY A 91 9.85 -12.98 -13.68
C GLY A 91 8.60 -13.79 -14.01
N ALA A 92 7.44 -13.44 -13.45
CA ALA A 92 6.14 -14.03 -13.79
C ALA A 92 5.43 -13.30 -14.95
N GLY A 93 6.08 -12.30 -15.55
CA GLY A 93 5.60 -11.61 -16.74
C GLY A 93 4.80 -10.34 -16.51
N TYR A 94 4.69 -9.86 -15.29
CA TYR A 94 4.00 -8.61 -15.01
C TYR A 94 4.94 -7.41 -15.10
N PRO A 95 4.61 -6.37 -15.88
CA PRO A 95 5.18 -5.03 -15.66
C PRO A 95 4.82 -4.55 -14.26
N VAL A 96 5.79 -3.97 -13.54
CA VAL A 96 5.57 -3.46 -12.19
C VAL A 96 5.80 -1.95 -12.15
N PHE A 97 4.80 -1.19 -11.74
CA PHE A 97 4.92 0.24 -11.44
C PHE A 97 5.16 0.42 -9.95
N ASN A 98 6.42 0.63 -9.59
CA ASN A 98 6.84 0.81 -8.21
C ASN A 98 6.78 2.30 -7.84
N LEU A 99 5.79 2.68 -7.05
CA LEU A 99 5.47 4.07 -6.77
C LEU A 99 6.34 4.67 -5.66
N GLU A 100 6.75 5.93 -5.86
CA GLU A 100 7.08 6.89 -4.82
C GLU A 100 5.89 7.83 -4.65
N TYR A 101 5.66 8.31 -3.45
CA TYR A 101 4.59 9.25 -3.16
C TYR A 101 5.02 10.25 -2.08
N PRO A 102 4.47 11.49 -2.09
CA PRO A 102 4.75 12.48 -1.05
C PRO A 102 4.34 11.96 0.33
N LEU A 103 5.22 12.09 1.31
CA LEU A 103 5.02 11.51 2.64
C LEU A 103 4.31 12.45 3.59
N ALA A 104 3.55 11.87 4.52
CA ALA A 104 3.06 12.55 5.70
C ALA A 104 4.23 12.85 6.67
N PRO A 105 4.13 13.81 7.56
CA PRO A 105 3.00 14.69 7.81
C PRO A 105 2.93 15.93 6.92
N GLU A 106 3.90 16.13 6.01
CA GLU A 106 3.92 17.26 5.09
C GLU A 106 2.74 17.19 4.11
N HIS A 107 2.37 15.98 3.72
CA HIS A 107 1.26 15.67 2.83
C HIS A 107 0.37 14.59 3.47
N PRO A 108 -0.53 14.95 4.42
CA PRO A 108 -1.42 13.99 5.08
C PRO A 108 -2.55 13.51 4.16
N ALA A 109 -3.40 12.62 4.65
CA ALA A 109 -4.64 12.26 3.98
C ALA A 109 -5.52 13.52 3.72
N PRO A 110 -6.18 13.65 2.54
CA PRO A 110 -6.26 12.64 1.48
C PRO A 110 -5.16 12.75 0.42
N TYR A 111 -4.16 13.63 0.57
CA TYR A 111 -3.17 13.94 -0.48
C TYR A 111 -2.39 12.71 -0.98
N LEU A 112 -1.99 11.79 -0.05
CA LEU A 112 -1.29 10.57 -0.46
C LEU A 112 -2.17 9.72 -1.38
N LEU A 113 -3.42 9.56 -1.01
CA LEU A 113 -4.37 8.77 -1.79
C LEU A 113 -4.64 9.42 -3.16
N GLN A 114 -4.80 10.75 -3.20
CA GLN A 114 -4.88 11.50 -4.46
C GLN A 114 -3.62 11.28 -5.33
N SER A 115 -2.43 11.20 -4.73
CA SER A 115 -1.19 10.91 -5.44
C SER A 115 -1.20 9.51 -6.07
N ILE A 116 -1.73 8.49 -5.37
CA ILE A 116 -1.91 7.14 -5.93
C ILE A 116 -2.89 7.16 -7.12
N LEU A 117 -4.01 7.88 -7.00
CA LEU A 117 -4.98 8.02 -8.10
C LEU A 117 -4.33 8.68 -9.32
N ARG A 118 -3.53 9.77 -9.12
CA ARG A 118 -2.76 10.40 -10.21
C ARG A 118 -1.78 9.44 -10.87
N ALA A 119 -1.12 8.60 -10.10
CA ALA A 119 -0.20 7.60 -10.65
C ALA A 119 -0.93 6.60 -11.56
N VAL A 120 -2.08 6.08 -11.12
CA VAL A 120 -2.86 5.13 -11.92
C VAL A 120 -3.47 5.79 -13.15
N ALA A 121 -3.94 7.04 -13.05
CA ALA A 121 -4.41 7.81 -14.21
C ALA A 121 -3.27 8.04 -15.21
N TRP A 122 -2.08 8.37 -14.75
CA TRP A 122 -0.89 8.50 -15.58
C TRP A 122 -0.54 7.17 -16.29
N ILE A 123 -0.57 6.05 -15.58
CA ILE A 123 -0.33 4.72 -16.17
C ILE A 123 -1.33 4.46 -17.29
N LYS A 124 -2.62 4.68 -17.05
CA LYS A 124 -3.67 4.53 -18.07
C LYS A 124 -3.41 5.35 -19.34
N GLN A 125 -2.96 6.59 -19.16
CA GLN A 125 -2.68 7.50 -20.25
C GLN A 125 -1.42 7.12 -21.05
N GLN A 126 -0.35 6.74 -20.34
CA GLN A 126 0.96 6.47 -20.94
C GLN A 126 1.14 5.03 -21.44
N ARG A 127 0.32 4.11 -20.94
CA ARG A 127 0.38 2.68 -21.25
C ARG A 127 -1.01 2.16 -21.62
N PRO A 128 -1.54 2.59 -22.79
CA PRO A 128 -2.90 2.26 -23.22
C PRO A 128 -3.13 0.77 -23.48
N GLU A 129 -2.07 -0.02 -23.60
CA GLU A 129 -2.13 -1.48 -23.67
C GLU A 129 -2.57 -2.10 -22.34
N ILE A 130 -2.29 -1.46 -21.18
CA ILE A 130 -2.69 -1.95 -19.86
C ILE A 130 -4.17 -1.65 -19.65
N ARG A 131 -4.95 -2.68 -19.40
CA ARG A 131 -6.40 -2.59 -19.22
C ARG A 131 -6.84 -2.71 -17.77
N ARG A 132 -6.06 -3.38 -16.93
CA ARG A 132 -6.34 -3.58 -15.50
C ARG A 132 -5.05 -3.67 -14.70
N VAL A 133 -5.15 -3.40 -13.39
CA VAL A 133 -4.01 -3.43 -12.50
C VAL A 133 -4.27 -4.28 -11.26
N HIS A 134 -3.22 -4.94 -10.78
CA HIS A 134 -3.19 -5.55 -9.46
C HIS A 134 -2.56 -4.53 -8.50
N MET A 135 -3.33 -4.03 -7.54
CA MET A 135 -2.81 -3.08 -6.55
C MET A 135 -2.17 -3.85 -5.41
N MET A 136 -0.88 -3.69 -5.24
CA MET A 136 -0.10 -4.39 -4.22
C MET A 136 0.64 -3.40 -3.33
N GLY A 137 0.75 -3.71 -2.06
CA GLY A 137 1.57 -2.92 -1.14
C GLY A 137 1.87 -3.65 0.15
N ASP A 138 2.79 -3.09 0.93
CA ASP A 138 3.15 -3.57 2.26
C ASP A 138 2.79 -2.53 3.33
N SER A 139 2.29 -2.97 4.49
CA SER A 139 1.99 -2.09 5.63
C SER A 139 1.11 -0.89 5.24
N ALA A 140 1.59 0.35 5.39
CA ALA A 140 0.91 1.57 4.96
C ALA A 140 0.62 1.59 3.45
N GLY A 141 1.48 0.98 2.62
CA GLY A 141 1.24 0.86 1.18
C GLY A 141 0.11 -0.11 0.85
N ALA A 142 -0.04 -1.18 1.63
CA ALA A 142 -1.16 -2.10 1.51
C ALA A 142 -2.50 -1.43 1.89
N ASN A 143 -2.48 -0.54 2.87
CA ASN A 143 -3.63 0.32 3.18
C ASN A 143 -4.02 1.18 1.97
N LEU A 144 -3.05 1.88 1.36
CA LEU A 144 -3.32 2.72 0.19
C LEU A 144 -3.82 1.91 -1.02
N ALA A 145 -3.32 0.68 -1.21
CA ALA A 145 -3.79 -0.23 -2.24
C ALA A 145 -5.25 -0.65 -2.00
N ALA A 146 -5.61 -1.01 -0.76
CA ALA A 146 -6.99 -1.35 -0.39
C ALA A 146 -7.92 -0.14 -0.52
N MET A 147 -7.50 1.04 -0.08
CA MET A 147 -8.26 2.30 -0.28
C MET A 147 -8.52 2.59 -1.76
N TYR A 148 -7.54 2.37 -2.64
CA TYR A 148 -7.77 2.47 -4.08
C TYR A 148 -8.87 1.54 -4.56
N GLY A 149 -8.85 0.27 -4.13
CA GLY A 149 -9.87 -0.71 -4.48
C GLY A 149 -11.27 -0.31 -4.04
N VAL A 150 -11.40 0.17 -2.80
CA VAL A 150 -12.66 0.69 -2.26
C VAL A 150 -13.17 1.86 -3.10
N LEU A 151 -12.33 2.86 -3.35
CA LEU A 151 -12.73 4.06 -4.09
C LEU A 151 -13.11 3.78 -5.54
N TYR A 152 -12.37 2.88 -6.20
CA TYR A 152 -12.68 2.51 -7.57
C TYR A 152 -14.05 1.80 -7.67
N CYS A 153 -14.34 0.88 -6.77
CA CYS A 153 -15.57 0.09 -6.78
C CYS A 153 -16.79 0.83 -6.21
N ASN A 154 -16.56 1.99 -5.56
CA ASN A 154 -17.63 2.84 -4.98
C ASN A 154 -17.36 4.30 -5.38
N PRO A 155 -17.64 4.68 -6.66
CA PRO A 155 -17.25 5.98 -7.22
C PRO A 155 -17.81 7.19 -6.47
N GLU A 156 -18.93 7.03 -5.76
CA GLU A 156 -19.50 8.07 -4.90
C GLU A 156 -18.53 8.52 -3.79
N LEU A 157 -17.64 7.63 -3.35
CA LEU A 157 -16.64 7.93 -2.33
C LEU A 157 -15.50 8.83 -2.86
N LEU A 158 -15.30 8.91 -4.18
CA LEU A 158 -14.29 9.80 -4.77
C LEU A 158 -14.57 11.28 -4.45
N ALA A 159 -15.83 11.64 -4.25
CA ALA A 159 -16.21 13.01 -3.89
C ALA A 159 -15.56 13.50 -2.60
N TYR A 160 -15.28 12.61 -1.65
CA TYR A 160 -14.61 12.95 -0.38
C TYR A 160 -13.12 13.34 -0.56
N LEU A 161 -12.53 13.04 -1.71
CA LEU A 161 -11.14 13.37 -2.00
C LEU A 161 -10.94 14.76 -2.63
N GLY A 162 -12.03 15.53 -2.89
CA GLY A 162 -11.89 16.88 -3.43
C GLY A 162 -12.15 17.03 -4.93
N GLY A 163 -12.84 16.09 -5.56
CA GLY A 163 -13.50 16.32 -6.87
C GLY A 163 -12.64 16.36 -8.14
N GLU A 164 -11.33 16.09 -8.04
CA GLU A 164 -10.43 16.12 -9.21
C GLU A 164 -10.41 14.79 -10.00
N PHE A 165 -11.04 13.72 -9.49
CA PHE A 165 -10.90 12.37 -10.03
C PHE A 165 -12.23 11.84 -10.57
N SER A 166 -12.16 11.23 -11.74
CA SER A 166 -13.25 10.48 -12.33
C SER A 166 -12.84 9.02 -12.53
N ILE A 167 -13.78 8.10 -12.30
CA ILE A 167 -13.55 6.66 -12.47
C ILE A 167 -13.11 6.33 -13.90
N VAL A 168 -13.56 7.12 -14.90
CA VAL A 168 -13.20 6.90 -16.31
C VAL A 168 -11.73 7.17 -16.58
N ASP A 169 -11.03 7.89 -15.72
CA ASP A 169 -9.60 8.18 -15.86
C ASP A 169 -8.71 7.13 -15.20
N LEU A 170 -9.29 6.22 -14.43
CA LEU A 170 -8.57 5.23 -13.66
C LEU A 170 -8.56 3.85 -14.34
N LEU A 171 -7.59 3.00 -13.99
CA LEU A 171 -7.57 1.59 -14.38
C LEU A 171 -8.35 0.75 -13.37
N PRO A 172 -9.16 -0.21 -13.83
CA PRO A 172 -9.85 -1.12 -12.92
C PRO A 172 -8.84 -1.98 -12.13
N PRO A 173 -8.98 -2.05 -10.80
CA PRO A 173 -8.22 -2.99 -10.00
C PRO A 173 -8.77 -4.42 -10.20
N ALA A 174 -7.94 -5.29 -10.78
CA ALA A 174 -8.27 -6.71 -10.90
C ALA A 174 -8.27 -7.38 -9.53
N THR A 175 -7.28 -7.04 -8.70
CA THR A 175 -7.13 -7.56 -7.33
C THR A 175 -6.46 -6.55 -6.41
N ILE A 176 -6.63 -6.76 -5.11
CA ILE A 176 -5.85 -6.09 -4.06
C ILE A 176 -4.95 -7.13 -3.38
N ILE A 177 -3.66 -6.82 -3.26
CA ILE A 177 -2.67 -7.67 -2.58
C ILE A 177 -2.12 -6.87 -1.40
N SER A 178 -2.61 -7.20 -0.22
CA SER A 178 -2.22 -6.56 1.04
C SER A 178 -1.21 -7.43 1.78
N LEU A 179 -0.02 -6.91 1.96
CA LEU A 179 0.99 -7.52 2.81
C LEU A 179 0.99 -6.79 4.16
N TYR A 180 0.45 -7.46 5.17
CA TYR A 180 0.35 -6.96 6.56
C TYR A 180 -0.12 -5.50 6.64
N GLY A 181 -1.19 -5.15 5.91
CA GLY A 181 -1.72 -3.79 5.84
C GLY A 181 -2.44 -3.33 7.10
N LEU A 182 -2.39 -2.02 7.38
CA LEU A 182 -3.31 -1.40 8.31
C LEU A 182 -4.64 -1.15 7.63
N LEU A 183 -5.57 -2.07 7.77
CA LEU A 183 -6.86 -2.06 7.07
C LEU A 183 -8.04 -1.64 7.97
N ASP A 184 -7.81 -1.70 9.27
CA ASP A 184 -8.74 -1.29 10.31
C ASP A 184 -8.02 -0.51 11.41
N ARG A 185 -8.42 0.72 11.61
CA ARG A 185 -7.86 1.63 12.59
C ARG A 185 -8.27 1.27 14.01
N GLU A 186 -9.52 0.84 14.19
CA GLU A 186 -10.10 0.54 15.50
C GLU A 186 -9.33 -0.57 16.22
N THR A 187 -8.90 -1.59 15.49
CA THR A 187 -8.09 -2.68 16.06
C THR A 187 -6.77 -2.18 16.65
N LEU A 188 -6.15 -1.17 16.00
CA LEU A 188 -4.91 -0.58 16.52
C LEU A 188 -5.14 0.31 17.73
N LEU A 189 -6.23 1.04 17.76
CA LEU A 189 -6.55 1.92 18.89
C LEU A 189 -6.87 1.12 20.14
N GLY A 190 -7.49 -0.09 19.99
CA GLY A 190 -7.91 -0.92 21.10
C GLY A 190 -8.90 -0.18 22.01
N ASP A 191 -9.02 -0.67 23.25
CA ASP A 191 -9.92 -0.08 24.26
C ASP A 191 -9.36 1.23 24.87
N ASP A 192 -8.04 1.42 24.81
CA ASP A 192 -7.37 2.60 25.37
C ASP A 192 -6.29 3.15 24.40
N PRO A 193 -6.63 4.16 23.59
CA PRO A 193 -5.69 4.78 22.65
C PRO A 193 -4.44 5.41 23.29
N GLU A 194 -4.46 5.70 24.60
CA GLU A 194 -3.30 6.24 25.29
C GLU A 194 -2.19 5.18 25.49
N GLN A 195 -2.53 3.90 25.46
CA GLN A 195 -1.56 2.81 25.49
C GLN A 195 -0.90 2.53 24.15
N LEU A 196 -1.36 3.19 23.06
CA LEU A 196 -0.79 3.01 21.75
C LEU A 196 0.70 3.36 21.75
N LYS A 197 1.52 2.48 21.18
CA LYS A 197 2.98 2.72 21.06
C LYS A 197 3.24 4.07 20.38
N GLY A 198 4.14 4.86 20.94
CA GLY A 198 4.39 6.22 20.48
C GLY A 198 4.72 6.36 18.98
N VAL A 199 5.38 5.34 18.40
CA VAL A 199 5.67 5.30 16.95
C VAL A 199 4.41 5.10 16.12
N VAL A 200 3.49 4.24 16.55
CA VAL A 200 2.21 3.99 15.85
C VAL A 200 1.29 5.21 15.98
N LYS A 201 1.23 5.80 17.18
CA LYS A 201 0.52 7.07 17.42
C LYS A 201 1.01 8.16 16.47
N LEU A 202 2.33 8.26 16.27
CA LEU A 202 2.94 9.22 15.35
C LEU A 202 2.57 8.94 13.88
N PHE A 203 2.48 7.67 13.46
CA PHE A 203 2.05 7.29 12.12
C PHE A 203 0.60 7.70 11.86
N LEU A 204 -0.32 7.31 12.71
CA LEU A 204 -1.74 7.63 12.59
C LEU A 204 -1.96 9.16 12.61
N GLN A 205 -1.36 9.85 13.56
CA GLN A 205 -1.49 11.31 13.68
C GLN A 205 -0.84 12.04 12.52
N GLY A 206 0.31 11.56 12.03
CA GLY A 206 1.01 12.16 10.89
C GLY A 206 0.21 12.04 9.60
N TYR A 207 -0.45 10.89 9.38
CA TYR A 207 -1.23 10.63 8.17
C TYR A 207 -2.66 11.18 8.26
N GLY A 208 -3.41 10.84 9.30
CA GLY A 208 -4.83 11.15 9.44
C GLY A 208 -5.15 12.32 10.38
N GLY A 209 -4.13 12.94 10.98
CA GLY A 209 -4.34 14.02 11.95
C GLY A 209 -4.87 13.52 13.31
N PRO A 210 -5.36 14.44 14.17
CA PRO A 210 -5.86 14.08 15.50
C PRO A 210 -7.06 13.13 15.48
N ASP A 211 -7.91 13.23 14.46
CA ASP A 211 -9.12 12.42 14.33
C ASP A 211 -8.78 10.93 14.17
N ALA A 212 -7.64 10.61 13.57
CA ALA A 212 -7.17 9.23 13.42
C ALA A 212 -6.90 8.52 14.74
N LEU A 213 -6.77 9.25 15.85
CA LEU A 213 -6.57 8.72 17.20
C LEU A 213 -7.87 8.62 18.01
N GLN A 214 -9.00 9.04 17.45
CA GLN A 214 -10.28 8.96 18.13
C GLN A 214 -10.94 7.61 17.83
N PRO A 215 -11.40 6.85 18.84
CA PRO A 215 -12.18 5.65 18.60
C PRO A 215 -13.56 5.99 18.00
N GLY A 216 -14.16 5.02 17.33
CA GLY A 216 -15.48 5.17 16.71
C GLY A 216 -15.43 5.76 15.29
N PRO A 217 -16.61 5.94 14.68
CA PRO A 217 -16.73 6.42 13.30
C PRO A 217 -16.10 7.79 13.10
N ILE A 218 -15.42 7.97 11.97
CA ILE A 218 -14.89 9.26 11.52
C ILE A 218 -15.58 9.67 10.22
N ALA A 219 -15.56 10.97 9.92
CA ALA A 219 -16.13 11.50 8.69
C ALA A 219 -15.39 10.92 7.47
N PRO A 220 -16.09 10.57 6.36
CA PRO A 220 -15.48 9.93 5.21
C PRO A 220 -14.28 10.68 4.60
N GLU A 221 -14.31 12.01 4.63
CA GLU A 221 -13.19 12.85 4.16
C GLU A 221 -11.94 12.77 5.07
N LYS A 222 -12.06 12.16 6.23
CA LYS A 222 -10.98 11.90 7.20
C LYS A 222 -10.60 10.43 7.29
N ALA A 223 -11.27 9.57 6.51
CA ALA A 223 -10.99 8.15 6.47
C ALA A 223 -9.53 7.88 6.11
N ILE A 224 -8.90 6.99 6.86
CA ILE A 224 -7.51 6.58 6.65
C ILE A 224 -7.35 5.08 6.45
N THR A 225 -8.41 4.31 6.72
CA THR A 225 -8.46 2.87 6.44
C THR A 225 -9.72 2.52 5.66
N PRO A 226 -9.74 1.42 4.90
CA PRO A 226 -10.94 0.99 4.20
C PRO A 226 -12.12 0.72 5.16
N MET A 227 -11.86 0.32 6.40
CA MET A 227 -12.90 0.09 7.42
C MET A 227 -13.52 1.38 7.98
N ASP A 228 -12.93 2.54 7.70
CA ASP A 228 -13.52 3.84 8.06
C ASP A 228 -14.62 4.28 7.07
N LEU A 229 -14.77 3.58 5.93
CA LEU A 229 -15.70 3.93 4.85
C LEU A 229 -16.86 2.93 4.78
N ASP A 230 -18.04 3.42 4.42
CA ASP A 230 -19.19 2.58 4.09
C ASP A 230 -19.16 2.22 2.59
N TRP A 231 -18.49 1.11 2.26
CA TRP A 231 -18.37 0.60 0.90
C TRP A 231 -19.23 -0.64 0.68
N LYS A 232 -19.64 -0.87 -0.57
CA LYS A 232 -20.48 -2.00 -0.97
C LYS A 232 -19.72 -3.04 -1.80
N ASN A 233 -18.81 -2.56 -2.62
CA ASN A 233 -18.08 -3.37 -3.59
C ASN A 233 -16.57 -3.27 -3.35
N HIS A 234 -15.87 -4.37 -3.65
CA HIS A 234 -14.42 -4.44 -3.50
C HIS A 234 -13.86 -5.48 -4.49
N PRO A 235 -12.64 -5.30 -5.03
CA PRO A 235 -12.00 -6.33 -5.83
C PRO A 235 -11.66 -7.57 -4.99
N PRO A 236 -11.46 -8.75 -5.62
CA PRO A 236 -10.89 -9.91 -4.94
C PRO A 236 -9.57 -9.56 -4.24
N CYS A 237 -9.33 -10.15 -3.06
CA CYS A 237 -8.18 -9.80 -2.22
C CYS A 237 -7.28 -11.00 -1.89
N PHE A 238 -5.97 -10.73 -1.87
CA PHE A 238 -4.99 -11.52 -1.14
C PHE A 238 -4.55 -10.73 0.10
N LEU A 239 -4.62 -11.36 1.27
CA LEU A 239 -4.11 -10.80 2.52
C LEU A 239 -3.08 -11.76 3.13
N GLY A 240 -1.81 -11.31 3.18
CA GLY A 240 -0.71 -12.04 3.80
C GLY A 240 -0.23 -11.33 5.07
N VAL A 241 -0.23 -12.03 6.21
CA VAL A 241 0.20 -11.46 7.50
C VAL A 241 0.95 -12.50 8.31
N GLY A 242 1.92 -12.07 9.13
CA GLY A 242 2.60 -12.94 10.08
C GLY A 242 1.79 -13.15 11.35
N ASP A 243 1.89 -14.32 11.99
CA ASP A 243 1.18 -14.64 13.23
C ASP A 243 1.67 -13.86 14.46
N ILE A 244 2.88 -13.25 14.36
CA ILE A 244 3.43 -12.37 15.41
C ILE A 244 3.47 -10.90 14.97
N ASP A 245 2.77 -10.54 13.89
CA ASP A 245 2.66 -9.17 13.41
C ASP A 245 1.67 -8.37 14.27
N PHE A 246 2.04 -7.15 14.67
CA PHE A 246 1.16 -6.27 15.44
C PHE A 246 -0.08 -5.77 14.68
N LEU A 247 -0.11 -5.96 13.34
CA LEU A 247 -1.27 -5.69 12.48
C LEU A 247 -2.08 -6.96 12.13
N PHE A 248 -1.80 -8.08 12.81
CA PHE A 248 -2.52 -9.33 12.59
C PHE A 248 -4.04 -9.14 12.73
N ASP A 249 -4.49 -8.57 13.86
CA ASP A 249 -5.91 -8.38 14.15
C ASP A 249 -6.59 -7.44 13.14
N SER A 250 -5.87 -6.42 12.65
CA SER A 250 -6.36 -5.52 11.60
C SER A 250 -6.62 -6.26 10.30
N SER A 251 -5.71 -7.15 9.91
CA SER A 251 -5.88 -7.99 8.72
C SER A 251 -7.02 -8.99 8.89
N ASP A 252 -7.08 -9.67 10.02
CA ASP A 252 -8.10 -10.68 10.32
C ASP A 252 -9.52 -10.08 10.37
N ARG A 253 -9.68 -8.90 10.96
CA ARG A 253 -10.95 -8.19 10.98
C ARG A 253 -11.40 -7.79 9.57
N TYR A 254 -10.48 -7.32 8.74
CA TYR A 254 -10.81 -6.99 7.34
C TYR A 254 -11.19 -8.22 6.51
N VAL A 255 -10.52 -9.35 6.71
CA VAL A 255 -10.88 -10.64 6.09
C VAL A 255 -12.32 -11.04 6.43
N ARG A 256 -12.71 -10.91 7.70
CA ARG A 256 -14.08 -11.21 8.13
C ARG A 256 -15.09 -10.28 7.45
N GLU A 257 -14.77 -8.98 7.35
CA GLU A 257 -15.63 -8.01 6.69
C GLU A 257 -15.82 -8.32 5.20
N LEU A 258 -14.72 -8.62 4.50
CA LEU A 258 -14.76 -9.07 3.10
C LEU A 258 -15.66 -10.32 2.94
N GLY A 259 -15.48 -11.30 3.83
CA GLY A 259 -16.29 -12.53 3.84
C GLY A 259 -17.78 -12.27 4.11
N CYS A 260 -18.11 -11.40 5.06
CA CYS A 260 -19.49 -11.00 5.34
C CYS A 260 -20.17 -10.32 4.14
N ARG A 261 -19.40 -9.63 3.31
CA ARG A 261 -19.87 -8.96 2.08
C ARG A 261 -19.81 -9.86 0.84
N GLY A 262 -19.37 -11.11 0.97
CA GLY A 262 -19.26 -12.05 -0.15
C GLY A 262 -18.13 -11.73 -1.13
N ILE A 263 -17.15 -10.93 -0.72
CA ILE A 263 -15.98 -10.60 -1.54
C ILE A 263 -14.98 -11.76 -1.49
N PRO A 264 -14.48 -12.26 -2.63
CA PRO A 264 -13.47 -13.30 -2.66
C PRO A 264 -12.18 -12.86 -1.95
N VAL A 265 -11.71 -13.66 -1.00
CA VAL A 265 -10.50 -13.37 -0.23
C VAL A 265 -9.64 -14.62 -0.04
N THR A 266 -8.35 -14.50 -0.34
CA THR A 266 -7.32 -15.47 0.01
C THR A 266 -6.55 -14.92 1.21
N HIS A 267 -6.70 -15.55 2.37
CA HIS A 267 -5.99 -15.15 3.59
C HIS A 267 -4.88 -16.16 3.90
N LYS A 268 -3.65 -15.68 4.05
CA LYS A 268 -2.47 -16.47 4.38
C LYS A 268 -1.81 -15.95 5.65
N ILE A 269 -1.63 -16.83 6.62
CA ILE A 269 -0.95 -16.54 7.89
C ILE A 269 0.42 -17.23 7.87
N TYR A 270 1.49 -16.47 8.08
CA TYR A 270 2.87 -16.95 7.99
C TYR A 270 3.45 -17.16 9.39
N PRO A 271 3.82 -18.41 9.76
CA PRO A 271 4.27 -18.71 11.10
C PRO A 271 5.60 -18.01 11.42
N HIS A 272 5.65 -17.45 12.63
CA HIS A 272 6.79 -16.73 13.20
C HIS A 272 7.27 -15.54 12.37
N ALA A 273 6.44 -15.04 11.46
CA ALA A 273 6.78 -13.91 10.61
C ALA A 273 6.44 -12.58 11.32
N PRO A 274 7.43 -11.68 11.51
CA PRO A 274 7.20 -10.36 12.10
C PRO A 274 6.68 -9.38 11.06
N HIS A 275 6.27 -8.20 11.52
CA HIS A 275 5.94 -7.08 10.62
C HIS A 275 7.10 -6.75 9.67
N GLY A 276 6.82 -6.56 8.39
CA GLY A 276 7.83 -6.20 7.38
C GLY A 276 8.63 -7.39 6.83
N PHE A 277 8.27 -8.64 7.11
CA PHE A 277 9.06 -9.81 6.71
C PHE A 277 9.24 -9.96 5.18
N PHE A 278 8.37 -9.37 4.37
CA PHE A 278 8.52 -9.37 2.90
C PHE A 278 9.86 -8.79 2.45
N ASN A 279 10.30 -7.70 3.11
CA ASN A 279 11.54 -6.98 2.78
C ASN A 279 12.76 -7.52 3.54
N MET A 280 12.56 -8.46 4.45
CA MET A 280 13.60 -9.10 5.24
C MET A 280 14.03 -10.42 4.61
N GLN A 281 15.21 -10.92 4.98
CA GLN A 281 15.62 -12.29 4.67
C GLN A 281 14.98 -13.27 5.66
N HIS A 282 13.65 -13.41 5.58
CA HIS A 282 12.88 -14.29 6.44
C HIS A 282 12.52 -15.58 5.70
N ALA A 283 12.44 -16.71 6.43
CA ALA A 283 12.11 -18.02 5.83
C ALA A 283 10.75 -18.03 5.11
N GLN A 284 9.80 -17.24 5.56
CA GLN A 284 8.46 -17.13 4.97
C GLN A 284 8.41 -16.21 3.73
N THR A 285 9.43 -15.40 3.46
CA THR A 285 9.42 -14.48 2.30
C THR A 285 9.30 -15.21 0.96
N PRO A 286 10.03 -16.30 0.68
CA PRO A 286 9.84 -17.07 -0.55
C PRO A 286 8.44 -17.70 -0.64
N VAL A 287 7.89 -18.19 0.46
CA VAL A 287 6.54 -18.77 0.53
C VAL A 287 5.49 -17.71 0.18
N LEU A 288 5.57 -16.53 0.80
CA LEU A 288 4.70 -15.40 0.49
C LEU A 288 4.75 -15.04 -1.00
N LYS A 289 5.94 -14.96 -1.59
CA LYS A 289 6.09 -14.62 -3.02
C LYS A 289 5.43 -15.65 -3.91
N GLN A 290 5.56 -16.95 -3.57
CA GLN A 290 4.91 -18.03 -4.31
C GLN A 290 3.38 -17.94 -4.16
N ASP A 291 2.85 -17.75 -2.95
CA ASP A 291 1.41 -17.61 -2.70
C ASP A 291 0.81 -16.42 -3.48
N VAL A 292 1.54 -15.30 -3.57
CA VAL A 292 1.12 -14.13 -4.38
C VAL A 292 1.05 -14.49 -5.87
N LEU A 293 2.03 -15.24 -6.40
CA LEU A 293 2.01 -15.64 -7.81
C LEU A 293 0.86 -16.62 -8.10
N GLU A 294 0.58 -17.54 -7.21
CA GLU A 294 -0.55 -18.48 -7.34
C GLU A 294 -1.89 -17.74 -7.31
N PHE A 295 -2.03 -16.75 -6.42
CA PHE A 295 -3.22 -15.90 -6.39
C PHE A 295 -3.38 -15.10 -7.68
N LEU A 296 -2.34 -14.45 -8.18
CA LEU A 296 -2.36 -13.70 -9.43
C LEU A 296 -2.73 -14.60 -10.63
N ALA A 297 -2.21 -15.83 -10.69
CA ALA A 297 -2.54 -16.79 -11.74
C ALA A 297 -4.00 -17.26 -11.68
N SER A 298 -4.62 -17.30 -10.50
CA SER A 298 -6.03 -17.66 -10.33
C SER A 298 -7.01 -16.54 -10.65
N ALA A 299 -6.54 -15.28 -10.63
CA ALA A 299 -7.33 -14.07 -10.86
C ALA A 299 -7.22 -13.53 -12.29
N SER A 300 -6.37 -14.13 -13.13
CA SER A 300 -6.08 -13.74 -14.52
C SER A 300 -7.12 -14.25 -15.50
#